data_a1e7ca2c2ac5c98c843333c310cf7f64
#
_entry.id   a1e7ca2c2ac5c98c843333c310cf7f64
#
_cell.length_a   1.000
_cell.length_b   1.000
_cell.length_c   1.000
_cell.angle_alpha   90.00
_cell.angle_beta   90.00
_cell.angle_gamma   90.00
#
_symmetry.space_group_name_H-M   'P 1'
#
loop_
_entity.id
_entity.type
_entity.pdbx_description
1 polymer ?
#
loop_
_entity_poly.entity_id
_entity_poly.type
_entity_poly.pdbx_seq_one_letter_code
_entity_poly.pdbx_strand_id
1 'polypeptide(L)'
;MLLFDIGANRGDAVLAGLNQGYRVVALEAAPRVFAELVGNFIYNSHVTPLRMAVSDLDDQRIKFYEADEDGLSTLNKDWLTKDGMPYKGKPHRQVEVNTITIDTLADKYGSPDLIKIDVEGAEWQVMKGMTRHYGGMICFEWTFETMHEHEDQLDYLYTLGYREMAAQYIVDHLQKPKVWGNMQPNNVNQLNAWHQLTSDEWIDGGWKVANLRPTADVGMLWVR
;
A
#
# COMPACT_ATOMS: atom_id res chain seq x y z
N MET A 1 -9.89 -17.08 -2.48
CA MET A 1 -9.51 -15.83 -1.80
C MET A 1 -9.38 -14.72 -2.83
N LEU A 2 -9.60 -13.46 -2.44
CA LEU A 2 -9.51 -12.28 -3.30
C LEU A 2 -8.46 -11.30 -2.77
N LEU A 3 -7.53 -10.90 -3.64
CA LEU A 3 -6.54 -9.86 -3.38
C LEU A 3 -6.87 -8.62 -4.21
N PHE A 4 -6.86 -7.44 -3.58
CA PHE A 4 -6.72 -6.17 -4.27
C PHE A 4 -5.26 -5.73 -4.16
N ASP A 5 -4.56 -5.69 -5.31
CA ASP A 5 -3.18 -5.22 -5.42
C ASP A 5 -3.21 -3.80 -5.99
N ILE A 6 -3.07 -2.80 -5.11
CA ILE A 6 -3.16 -1.37 -5.43
C ILE A 6 -1.75 -0.82 -5.55
N GLY A 7 -1.41 -0.33 -6.76
CA GLY A 7 -0.04 -0.09 -7.18
C GLY A 7 0.64 -1.40 -7.59
N ALA A 8 0.01 -2.10 -8.53
CA ALA A 8 0.44 -3.46 -8.90
C ALA A 8 1.77 -3.49 -9.67
N ASN A 9 2.22 -2.34 -10.18
CA ASN A 9 3.43 -2.25 -11.00
C ASN A 9 3.44 -3.32 -12.11
N ARG A 10 4.51 -4.07 -12.26
CA ARG A 10 4.64 -5.18 -13.23
C ARG A 10 4.03 -6.50 -12.77
N GLY A 11 3.57 -6.57 -11.50
CA GLY A 11 2.81 -7.69 -10.96
C GLY A 11 3.59 -8.66 -10.08
N ASP A 12 4.64 -8.24 -9.39
CA ASP A 12 5.36 -9.11 -8.45
C ASP A 12 4.44 -9.58 -7.32
N ALA A 13 3.65 -8.68 -6.72
CA ALA A 13 2.66 -9.03 -5.72
C ALA A 13 1.47 -9.81 -6.32
N VAL A 14 1.10 -9.56 -7.59
CA VAL A 14 0.13 -10.39 -8.32
C VAL A 14 0.61 -11.84 -8.38
N LEU A 15 1.87 -12.06 -8.80
CA LEU A 15 2.45 -13.41 -8.89
C LEU A 15 2.50 -14.09 -7.52
N ALA A 16 2.92 -13.36 -6.48
CA ALA A 16 2.92 -13.88 -5.11
C ALA A 16 1.52 -14.26 -4.62
N GLY A 17 0.50 -13.44 -4.93
CA GLY A 17 -0.90 -13.72 -4.64
C GLY A 17 -1.42 -14.95 -5.34
N LEU A 18 -1.14 -15.09 -6.64
CA LEU A 18 -1.51 -16.29 -7.42
C LEU A 18 -0.91 -17.56 -6.83
N ASN A 19 0.35 -17.54 -6.43
CA ASN A 19 1.04 -18.66 -5.78
C ASN A 19 0.41 -19.04 -4.43
N GLN A 20 -0.27 -18.09 -3.76
CA GLN A 20 -1.02 -18.32 -2.52
C GLN A 20 -2.50 -18.66 -2.77
N GLY A 21 -2.92 -18.81 -4.03
CA GLY A 21 -4.29 -19.18 -4.40
C GLY A 21 -5.30 -18.03 -4.40
N TYR A 22 -4.85 -16.79 -4.49
CA TYR A 22 -5.73 -15.64 -4.68
C TYR A 22 -6.18 -15.50 -6.15
N ARG A 23 -7.39 -15.02 -6.34
CA ARG A 23 -7.79 -14.25 -7.51
C ARG A 23 -7.40 -12.81 -7.25
N VAL A 24 -6.86 -12.12 -8.23
CA VAL A 24 -6.28 -10.78 -8.04
C VAL A 24 -6.98 -9.74 -8.90
N VAL A 25 -7.41 -8.64 -8.28
CA VAL A 25 -7.74 -7.39 -8.98
C VAL A 25 -6.51 -6.50 -8.82
N ALA A 26 -5.82 -6.23 -9.94
CA ALA A 26 -4.53 -5.54 -9.97
C ALA A 26 -4.71 -4.14 -10.56
N LEU A 27 -4.44 -3.10 -9.76
CA LEU A 27 -4.60 -1.70 -10.18
C LEU A 27 -3.25 -1.04 -10.37
N GLU A 28 -3.04 -0.53 -11.59
CA GLU A 28 -1.87 0.25 -11.95
C GLU A 28 -2.29 1.48 -12.75
N ALA A 29 -1.91 2.66 -12.26
CA ALA A 29 -2.33 3.92 -12.85
C ALA A 29 -1.44 4.39 -14.00
N ALA A 30 -0.12 4.10 -13.94
CA ALA A 30 0.86 4.49 -14.95
C ALA A 30 0.60 3.76 -16.29
N PRO A 31 0.30 4.46 -17.38
CA PRO A 31 -0.06 3.81 -18.65
C PRO A 31 1.00 2.86 -19.19
N ARG A 32 2.28 3.21 -19.08
CA ARG A 32 3.40 2.38 -19.56
C ARG A 32 3.51 1.09 -18.75
N VAL A 33 3.55 1.22 -17.42
CA VAL A 33 3.69 0.08 -16.50
C VAL A 33 2.45 -0.83 -16.56
N PHE A 34 1.25 -0.24 -16.68
CA PHE A 34 0.02 -1.01 -16.88
C PHE A 34 0.07 -1.89 -18.14
N ALA A 35 0.64 -1.40 -19.24
CA ALA A 35 0.77 -2.21 -20.45
C ALA A 35 1.67 -3.44 -20.23
N GLU A 36 2.72 -3.30 -19.43
CA GLU A 36 3.60 -4.40 -19.03
C GLU A 36 2.87 -5.39 -18.09
N LEU A 37 2.14 -4.88 -17.08
CA LEU A 37 1.29 -5.71 -16.22
C LEU A 37 0.31 -6.56 -17.03
N VAL A 38 -0.42 -5.94 -17.97
CA VAL A 38 -1.33 -6.68 -18.85
C VAL A 38 -0.58 -7.73 -19.66
N GLY A 39 0.59 -7.40 -20.22
CA GLY A 39 1.41 -8.35 -20.98
C GLY A 39 1.83 -9.55 -20.17
N ASN A 40 2.18 -9.37 -18.90
CA ASN A 40 2.61 -10.44 -17.99
C ASN A 40 1.49 -11.40 -17.62
N PHE A 41 0.23 -10.93 -17.57
CA PHE A 41 -0.90 -11.75 -17.08
C PHE A 41 -2.06 -11.89 -18.07
N ILE A 42 -1.88 -11.54 -19.34
CA ILE A 42 -2.95 -11.52 -20.36
C ILE A 42 -3.72 -12.84 -20.52
N TYR A 43 -3.07 -13.97 -20.26
CA TYR A 43 -3.70 -15.30 -20.35
C TYR A 43 -4.12 -15.89 -19.00
N ASN A 44 -3.99 -15.13 -17.91
CA ASN A 44 -4.34 -15.60 -16.58
C ASN A 44 -5.73 -15.13 -16.17
N SER A 45 -6.72 -16.03 -16.23
CA SER A 45 -8.12 -15.73 -15.88
C SER A 45 -8.35 -15.39 -14.40
N HIS A 46 -7.37 -15.62 -13.53
CA HIS A 46 -7.42 -15.24 -12.11
C HIS A 46 -6.94 -13.80 -11.85
N VAL A 47 -6.47 -13.08 -12.88
CA VAL A 47 -6.04 -11.69 -12.78
C VAL A 47 -6.98 -10.78 -13.55
N THR A 48 -7.43 -9.72 -12.88
CA THR A 48 -8.23 -8.64 -13.49
C THR A 48 -7.42 -7.35 -13.40
N PRO A 49 -6.68 -6.96 -14.46
CA PRO A 49 -5.92 -5.72 -14.47
C PRO A 49 -6.82 -4.53 -14.75
N LEU A 50 -6.65 -3.44 -14.01
CA LEU A 50 -7.39 -2.18 -14.14
C LEU A 50 -6.43 -1.00 -14.24
N ARG A 51 -6.54 -0.18 -15.30
CA ARG A 51 -5.78 1.07 -15.41
C ARG A 51 -6.52 2.20 -14.72
N MET A 52 -6.41 2.26 -13.41
CA MET A 52 -7.05 3.28 -12.57
C MET A 52 -6.16 3.58 -11.37
N ALA A 53 -6.25 4.79 -10.86
CA ALA A 53 -5.74 5.13 -9.54
C ALA A 53 -6.81 4.82 -8.49
N VAL A 54 -6.42 4.25 -7.36
CA VAL A 54 -7.33 4.16 -6.21
C VAL A 54 -7.22 5.44 -5.40
N SER A 55 -8.36 5.99 -4.99
CA SER A 55 -8.46 7.28 -4.32
C SER A 55 -9.69 7.32 -3.40
N ASP A 56 -9.94 8.45 -2.77
CA ASP A 56 -11.12 8.69 -1.91
C ASP A 56 -12.41 9.03 -2.67
N LEU A 57 -12.32 9.25 -3.99
CA LEU A 57 -13.47 9.57 -4.84
C LEU A 57 -13.46 8.73 -6.12
N ASP A 58 -14.66 8.28 -6.52
CA ASP A 58 -14.86 7.58 -7.78
C ASP A 58 -14.99 8.54 -8.97
N ASP A 59 -14.71 8.00 -10.16
CA ASP A 59 -14.98 8.64 -11.46
C ASP A 59 -14.38 10.04 -11.63
N GLN A 60 -13.32 10.35 -10.87
CA GLN A 60 -12.58 11.57 -11.07
C GLN A 60 -11.49 11.36 -12.13
N ARG A 61 -11.21 12.42 -12.89
CA ARG A 61 -10.06 12.47 -13.77
C ARG A 61 -9.01 13.38 -13.15
N ILE A 62 -7.95 12.77 -12.64
CA ILE A 62 -6.96 13.46 -11.83
C ILE A 62 -5.57 13.41 -12.45
N LYS A 63 -4.71 14.34 -12.03
CA LYS A 63 -3.30 14.36 -12.41
C LYS A 63 -2.55 13.25 -11.72
N PHE A 64 -1.77 12.53 -12.50
CA PHE A 64 -0.86 11.49 -12.03
C PHE A 64 0.54 11.76 -12.59
N TYR A 65 1.56 11.50 -11.82
CA TYR A 65 2.95 11.77 -12.20
C TYR A 65 3.64 10.44 -12.48
N GLU A 66 3.70 10.10 -13.77
CA GLU A 66 4.35 8.87 -14.24
C GLU A 66 5.85 9.11 -14.32
N ALA A 67 6.61 8.41 -13.48
CA ALA A 67 8.05 8.46 -13.47
C ALA A 67 8.66 7.60 -14.59
N ASP A 68 9.84 8.00 -15.07
CA ASP A 68 10.60 7.20 -16.04
C ASP A 68 11.16 5.91 -15.39
N GLU A 69 11.48 6.01 -14.11
CA GLU A 69 11.92 4.88 -13.29
C GLU A 69 10.70 4.16 -12.70
N ASP A 70 10.67 2.84 -12.85
CA ASP A 70 9.56 2.02 -12.36
C ASP A 70 9.47 2.04 -10.83
N GLY A 71 8.23 1.97 -10.34
CA GLY A 71 7.96 1.98 -8.90
C GLY A 71 7.89 3.38 -8.28
N LEU A 72 8.17 4.45 -9.02
CA LEU A 72 8.17 5.82 -8.47
C LEU A 72 6.99 6.68 -8.93
N SER A 73 6.08 6.13 -9.69
CA SER A 73 4.91 6.86 -10.21
C SER A 73 3.87 7.09 -9.10
N THR A 74 3.34 8.31 -8.98
CA THR A 74 2.55 8.70 -7.81
C THR A 74 1.46 9.73 -8.12
N LEU A 75 0.44 9.82 -7.27
CA LEU A 75 -0.49 10.95 -7.20
C LEU A 75 0.12 12.15 -6.48
N ASN A 76 1.08 11.93 -5.60
CA ASN A 76 1.71 12.96 -4.79
C ASN A 76 2.90 13.59 -5.53
N LYS A 77 2.66 14.76 -6.16
CA LYS A 77 3.72 15.49 -6.87
C LYS A 77 4.94 15.78 -6.00
N ASP A 78 4.72 16.08 -4.74
CA ASP A 78 5.79 16.46 -3.81
C ASP A 78 6.81 15.32 -3.64
N TRP A 79 6.38 14.07 -3.77
CA TRP A 79 7.23 12.88 -3.73
C TRP A 79 8.40 12.94 -4.72
N LEU A 80 8.15 13.53 -5.91
CA LEU A 80 9.12 13.66 -7.00
C LEU A 80 9.78 15.04 -7.09
N THR A 81 9.27 16.06 -6.37
CA THR A 81 9.68 17.46 -6.61
C THR A 81 10.15 18.21 -5.38
N LYS A 82 9.69 17.86 -4.19
CA LYS A 82 9.94 18.62 -2.96
C LYS A 82 11.29 18.25 -2.32
N ASP A 83 11.95 19.25 -1.74
CA ASP A 83 13.16 19.04 -0.96
C ASP A 83 12.90 18.13 0.24
N GLY A 84 13.79 17.17 0.47
CA GLY A 84 13.67 16.20 1.55
C GLY A 84 12.90 14.94 1.19
N MET A 85 12.24 14.88 0.02
CA MET A 85 11.59 13.66 -0.46
C MET A 85 12.60 12.74 -1.15
N PRO A 86 12.42 11.40 -1.04
CA PRO A 86 13.43 10.42 -1.47
C PRO A 86 13.70 10.45 -2.96
N TYR A 87 12.71 10.82 -3.77
CA TYR A 87 12.78 10.74 -5.23
C TYR A 87 12.82 12.10 -5.92
N LYS A 88 13.17 13.16 -5.18
CA LYS A 88 13.29 14.50 -5.74
C LYS A 88 14.18 14.54 -6.97
N GLY A 89 13.66 15.16 -8.04
CA GLY A 89 14.39 15.38 -9.30
C GLY A 89 14.38 14.18 -10.23
N LYS A 90 13.69 13.09 -9.89
CA LYS A 90 13.50 11.98 -10.82
C LYS A 90 12.66 12.45 -12.03
N PRO A 91 13.08 12.11 -13.26
CA PRO A 91 12.33 12.44 -14.46
C PRO A 91 10.93 11.84 -14.43
N HIS A 92 9.93 12.64 -14.75
CA HIS A 92 8.54 12.23 -14.78
C HIS A 92 7.71 13.06 -15.76
N ARG A 93 6.57 12.53 -16.15
CA ARG A 93 5.57 13.26 -16.95
C ARG A 93 4.22 13.26 -16.24
N GLN A 94 3.46 14.34 -16.43
CA GLN A 94 2.08 14.40 -15.97
C GLN A 94 1.17 13.73 -16.98
N VAL A 95 0.34 12.81 -16.51
CA VAL A 95 -0.75 12.17 -17.25
C VAL A 95 -2.06 12.35 -16.50
N GLU A 96 -3.17 12.03 -17.14
CA GLU A 96 -4.48 11.98 -16.49
C GLU A 96 -4.93 10.53 -16.34
N VAL A 97 -5.46 10.21 -15.17
CA VAL A 97 -5.97 8.88 -14.83
C VAL A 97 -7.35 8.99 -14.21
N ASN A 98 -8.18 7.96 -14.40
CA ASN A 98 -9.46 7.86 -13.72
C ASN A 98 -9.28 7.23 -12.34
N THR A 99 -10.13 7.61 -11.39
CA THR A 99 -10.10 7.08 -10.04
C THR A 99 -11.22 6.11 -9.75
N ILE A 100 -10.99 5.26 -8.74
CA ILE A 100 -11.96 4.34 -8.15
C ILE A 100 -11.67 4.24 -6.65
N THR A 101 -12.71 4.03 -5.84
CA THR A 101 -12.56 3.79 -4.40
C THR A 101 -12.43 2.29 -4.09
N ILE A 102 -11.89 1.95 -2.90
CA ILE A 102 -11.89 0.56 -2.42
C ILE A 102 -13.33 0.06 -2.25
N ASP A 103 -14.25 0.89 -1.79
CA ASP A 103 -15.65 0.54 -1.63
C ASP A 103 -16.30 0.10 -2.95
N THR A 104 -16.08 0.86 -4.02
CA THR A 104 -16.60 0.53 -5.35
C THR A 104 -15.94 -0.73 -5.92
N LEU A 105 -14.63 -0.92 -5.69
CA LEU A 105 -13.96 -2.18 -6.06
C LEU A 105 -14.58 -3.37 -5.35
N ALA A 106 -14.84 -3.26 -4.05
CA ALA A 106 -15.42 -4.35 -3.26
C ALA A 106 -16.88 -4.64 -3.67
N ASP A 107 -17.65 -3.61 -4.00
CA ASP A 107 -19.03 -3.79 -4.51
C ASP A 107 -19.03 -4.51 -5.87
N LYS A 108 -18.02 -4.26 -6.70
CA LYS A 108 -17.93 -4.84 -8.05
C LYS A 108 -17.30 -6.23 -8.09
N TYR A 109 -16.27 -6.49 -7.29
CA TYR A 109 -15.47 -7.71 -7.38
C TYR A 109 -15.63 -8.64 -6.18
N GLY A 110 -16.27 -8.18 -5.11
CA GLY A 110 -16.45 -8.88 -3.83
C GLY A 110 -15.52 -8.35 -2.75
N SER A 111 -15.83 -8.71 -1.50
CA SER A 111 -15.01 -8.34 -0.34
C SER A 111 -13.61 -8.97 -0.43
N PRO A 112 -12.53 -8.20 -0.34
CA PRO A 112 -11.17 -8.74 -0.41
C PRO A 112 -10.78 -9.45 0.90
N ASP A 113 -10.03 -10.56 0.76
CA ASP A 113 -9.35 -11.22 1.88
C ASP A 113 -8.01 -10.53 2.22
N LEU A 114 -7.46 -9.80 1.24
CA LEU A 114 -6.24 -9.01 1.40
C LEU A 114 -6.29 -7.79 0.48
N ILE A 115 -5.91 -6.63 1.03
CA ILE A 115 -5.65 -5.40 0.28
C ILE A 115 -4.17 -5.05 0.46
N LYS A 116 -3.39 -5.01 -0.62
CA LYS A 116 -2.05 -4.42 -0.63
C LYS A 116 -2.15 -3.01 -1.19
N ILE A 117 -1.55 -2.04 -0.52
CA ILE A 117 -1.50 -0.63 -0.93
C ILE A 117 -0.03 -0.21 -0.96
N ASP A 118 0.43 0.20 -2.14
CA ASP A 118 1.81 0.61 -2.37
C ASP A 118 1.80 1.56 -3.57
N VAL A 119 1.57 2.83 -3.29
CA VAL A 119 1.25 3.87 -4.28
C VAL A 119 2.15 5.10 -4.17
N GLU A 120 3.30 4.89 -3.54
CA GLU A 120 4.40 5.88 -3.50
C GLU A 120 3.97 7.22 -2.91
N GLY A 121 3.51 7.19 -1.66
CA GLY A 121 3.17 8.38 -0.86
C GLY A 121 1.76 8.91 -1.06
N ALA A 122 0.83 8.08 -1.55
CA ALA A 122 -0.60 8.39 -1.63
C ALA A 122 -1.49 7.40 -0.87
N GLU A 123 -0.92 6.59 0.04
CA GLU A 123 -1.59 5.53 0.80
C GLU A 123 -2.76 6.08 1.61
N TRP A 124 -2.59 7.25 2.22
CA TRP A 124 -3.66 7.91 2.98
C TRP A 124 -4.86 8.25 2.11
N GLN A 125 -4.61 8.72 0.88
CA GLN A 125 -5.67 9.02 -0.07
C GLN A 125 -6.46 7.77 -0.47
N VAL A 126 -5.78 6.64 -0.66
CA VAL A 126 -6.39 5.35 -0.95
C VAL A 126 -7.26 4.89 0.22
N MET A 127 -6.76 4.98 1.46
CA MET A 127 -7.49 4.53 2.66
C MET A 127 -8.77 5.31 2.90
N LYS A 128 -8.81 6.61 2.60
CA LYS A 128 -10.02 7.42 2.70
C LYS A 128 -11.15 6.97 1.76
N GLY A 129 -10.83 6.24 0.71
CA GLY A 129 -11.80 5.58 -0.19
C GLY A 129 -12.39 4.28 0.34
N MET A 130 -12.18 3.97 1.62
CA MET A 130 -12.66 2.80 2.31
C MET A 130 -13.48 3.23 3.52
N THR A 131 -14.78 2.96 3.55
CA THR A 131 -15.69 3.41 4.61
C THR A 131 -16.15 2.30 5.55
N ARG A 132 -15.69 1.07 5.33
CA ARG A 132 -16.11 -0.11 6.10
C ARG A 132 -14.97 -1.12 6.27
N HIS A 133 -15.13 -2.01 7.26
CA HIS A 133 -14.27 -3.17 7.45
C HIS A 133 -14.64 -4.28 6.46
N TYR A 134 -13.65 -4.87 5.80
CA TYR A 134 -13.89 -5.94 4.80
C TYR A 134 -13.68 -7.36 5.33
N GLY A 135 -13.28 -7.50 6.60
CA GLY A 135 -13.02 -8.81 7.21
C GLY A 135 -11.68 -9.44 6.81
N GLY A 136 -10.98 -8.84 5.87
CA GLY A 136 -9.65 -9.26 5.44
C GLY A 136 -8.53 -8.46 6.09
N MET A 137 -7.31 -8.70 5.63
CA MET A 137 -6.13 -7.96 6.04
C MET A 137 -5.84 -6.81 5.08
N ILE A 138 -5.21 -5.76 5.58
CA ILE A 138 -4.61 -4.71 4.77
C ILE A 138 -3.11 -4.74 5.02
N CYS A 139 -2.30 -4.60 3.96
CA CYS A 139 -0.90 -4.24 4.08
C CYS A 139 -0.62 -3.02 3.22
N PHE A 140 0.13 -2.08 3.76
CA PHE A 140 0.46 -0.83 3.08
C PHE A 140 1.91 -0.43 3.33
N GLU A 141 2.46 0.30 2.37
CA GLU A 141 3.82 0.80 2.48
C GLU A 141 3.94 1.76 3.67
N TRP A 142 5.06 1.62 4.37
CA TRP A 142 5.44 2.46 5.49
C TRP A 142 6.86 2.99 5.26
N THR A 143 6.98 4.32 5.16
CA THR A 143 8.27 5.00 5.00
C THR A 143 8.44 6.07 6.06
N PHE A 144 9.69 6.44 6.33
CA PHE A 144 10.02 7.49 7.28
C PHE A 144 9.44 8.86 6.83
N GLU A 145 9.42 9.11 5.53
CA GLU A 145 8.99 10.36 4.94
C GLU A 145 7.48 10.63 5.10
N THR A 146 6.68 9.56 5.11
CA THR A 146 5.22 9.63 5.29
C THR A 146 4.76 9.35 6.72
N MET A 147 5.70 9.21 7.63
CA MET A 147 5.47 8.82 9.03
C MET A 147 4.43 9.65 9.77
N HIS A 148 4.36 10.94 9.48
CA HIS A 148 3.39 11.86 10.08
C HIS A 148 1.93 11.58 9.67
N GLU A 149 1.71 10.83 8.58
CA GLU A 149 0.39 10.39 8.12
C GLU A 149 -0.03 9.05 8.74
N HIS A 150 0.94 8.26 9.22
CA HIS A 150 0.66 6.89 9.68
C HIS A 150 -0.19 6.83 10.94
N GLU A 151 -0.11 7.84 11.80
CA GLU A 151 -0.96 7.92 12.98
C GLU A 151 -2.42 8.07 12.57
N ASP A 152 -2.70 9.01 11.67
CA ASP A 152 -4.05 9.24 11.14
C ASP A 152 -4.56 8.00 10.39
N GLN A 153 -3.69 7.32 9.65
CA GLN A 153 -4.01 6.09 8.93
C GLN A 153 -4.41 4.97 9.89
N LEU A 154 -3.63 4.73 10.94
CA LEU A 154 -3.92 3.69 11.92
C LEU A 154 -5.17 4.01 12.75
N ASP A 155 -5.34 5.24 13.17
CA ASP A 155 -6.54 5.68 13.87
C ASP A 155 -7.78 5.51 13.00
N TYR A 156 -7.70 5.86 11.72
CA TYR A 156 -8.78 5.65 10.78
C TYR A 156 -9.13 4.17 10.63
N LEU A 157 -8.13 3.30 10.40
CA LEU A 157 -8.35 1.86 10.31
C LEU A 157 -8.94 1.27 11.60
N TYR A 158 -8.53 1.80 12.76
CA TYR A 158 -9.12 1.43 14.03
C TYR A 158 -10.62 1.81 14.10
N THR A 159 -11.01 2.99 13.61
CA THR A 159 -12.43 3.39 13.54
C THR A 159 -13.25 2.48 12.63
N LEU A 160 -12.65 1.92 11.58
CA LEU A 160 -13.29 0.97 10.69
C LEU A 160 -13.40 -0.45 11.27
N GLY A 161 -12.74 -0.75 12.39
CA GLY A 161 -12.86 -2.04 13.06
C GLY A 161 -11.63 -2.93 13.04
N TYR A 162 -10.51 -2.51 12.46
CA TYR A 162 -9.24 -3.23 12.54
C TYR A 162 -8.68 -3.14 13.97
N ARG A 163 -8.10 -4.23 14.48
CA ARG A 163 -7.74 -4.32 15.91
C ARG A 163 -6.32 -4.79 16.17
N GLU A 164 -5.70 -5.43 15.21
CA GLU A 164 -4.35 -5.95 15.33
C GLU A 164 -3.48 -5.40 14.21
N MET A 165 -2.22 -5.18 14.51
CA MET A 165 -1.23 -4.66 13.54
C MET A 165 0.09 -5.41 13.66
N ALA A 166 0.85 -5.41 12.58
CA ALA A 166 2.21 -5.91 12.54
C ALA A 166 3.04 -5.08 11.56
N ALA A 167 4.33 -4.95 11.82
CA ALA A 167 5.27 -4.37 10.88
C ALA A 167 6.19 -5.44 10.34
N GLN A 168 6.54 -5.34 9.08
CA GLN A 168 7.42 -6.26 8.42
C GLN A 168 8.31 -5.53 7.42
N TYR A 169 9.61 -5.83 7.44
CA TYR A 169 10.50 -5.41 6.38
C TYR A 169 10.13 -6.14 5.07
N ILE A 170 10.21 -5.44 3.94
CA ILE A 170 9.90 -6.06 2.64
C ILE A 170 11.03 -7.04 2.29
N VAL A 171 10.86 -8.29 2.65
CA VAL A 171 11.77 -9.37 2.26
C VAL A 171 11.12 -10.25 1.18
N ASP A 172 9.80 -10.36 1.21
CA ASP A 172 9.04 -11.17 0.27
C ASP A 172 7.60 -10.61 0.17
N HIS A 173 7.16 -10.31 -1.05
CA HIS A 173 5.84 -9.76 -1.29
C HIS A 173 4.75 -10.68 -0.75
N LEU A 174 3.85 -10.11 0.05
CA LEU A 174 2.69 -10.80 0.64
C LEU A 174 3.01 -11.91 1.65
N GLN A 175 4.21 -11.97 2.21
CA GLN A 175 4.48 -12.85 3.33
C GLN A 175 3.81 -12.30 4.60
N LYS A 176 2.78 -12.97 5.06
CA LYS A 176 2.02 -12.54 6.25
C LYS A 176 2.87 -12.56 7.51
N PRO A 177 2.75 -11.53 8.37
CA PRO A 177 3.42 -11.50 9.66
C PRO A 177 3.06 -12.71 10.54
N LYS A 178 4.03 -13.20 11.30
CA LYS A 178 3.82 -14.29 12.27
C LYS A 178 3.39 -13.77 13.63
N VAL A 179 3.74 -12.53 13.93
CA VAL A 179 3.50 -11.90 15.24
C VAL A 179 2.64 -10.66 15.04
N TRP A 180 1.61 -10.53 15.85
CA TRP A 180 0.62 -9.47 15.80
C TRP A 180 0.50 -8.83 17.18
N GLY A 181 0.26 -7.52 17.24
CA GLY A 181 -0.03 -6.79 18.47
C GLY A 181 -1.35 -6.04 18.34
N ASN A 182 -1.89 -5.65 19.49
CA ASN A 182 -3.14 -4.92 19.54
C ASN A 182 -2.96 -3.48 19.08
N MET A 183 -3.81 -3.00 18.20
CA MET A 183 -3.94 -1.57 17.89
C MET A 183 -4.59 -0.85 19.06
N GLN A 184 -4.11 0.35 19.35
CA GLN A 184 -4.73 1.26 20.33
C GLN A 184 -4.89 2.63 19.69
N PRO A 185 -6.06 3.27 19.81
CA PRO A 185 -6.27 4.60 19.27
C PRO A 185 -5.36 5.61 19.99
N ASN A 186 -4.92 6.62 19.27
CA ASN A 186 -4.05 7.70 19.74
C ASN A 186 -2.70 7.22 20.30
N ASN A 187 -2.17 6.10 19.82
CA ASN A 187 -0.91 5.58 20.34
C ASN A 187 0.30 6.04 19.50
N VAL A 188 0.48 7.37 19.41
CA VAL A 188 1.70 8.04 18.92
C VAL A 188 2.96 7.40 19.51
N ASN A 189 2.88 6.95 20.76
CA ASN A 189 4.01 6.33 21.45
C ASN A 189 4.38 4.95 20.92
N GLN A 190 3.46 4.20 20.31
CA GLN A 190 3.81 2.91 19.70
C GLN A 190 4.60 3.10 18.41
N LEU A 191 4.20 4.00 17.53
CA LEU A 191 4.97 4.33 16.33
C LEU A 191 6.29 4.99 16.68
N ASN A 192 6.31 5.93 17.63
CA ASN A 192 7.54 6.56 18.11
C ASN A 192 8.47 5.57 18.80
N ALA A 193 7.96 4.58 19.52
CA ALA A 193 8.77 3.51 20.09
C ALA A 193 9.42 2.65 18.99
N TRP A 194 8.74 2.41 17.88
CA TRP A 194 9.33 1.71 16.74
C TRP A 194 10.50 2.46 16.10
N HIS A 195 10.42 3.80 16.05
CA HIS A 195 11.52 4.62 15.54
C HIS A 195 12.72 4.72 16.47
N GLN A 196 12.52 4.48 17.75
CA GLN A 196 13.60 4.47 18.76
C GLN A 196 14.26 3.12 18.93
N LEU A 197 13.70 2.05 18.33
CA LEU A 197 14.27 0.72 18.43
C LEU A 197 15.49 0.59 17.52
N THR A 198 16.60 0.21 18.13
CA THR A 198 17.77 -0.27 17.41
C THR A 198 17.48 -1.66 16.85
N SER A 199 18.21 -2.04 15.82
CA SER A 199 18.02 -3.25 15.01
C SER A 199 17.90 -4.58 15.77
N ASP A 200 18.23 -4.63 17.05
CA ASP A 200 18.34 -5.86 17.84
C ASP A 200 17.32 -5.94 18.99
N GLU A 201 16.48 -4.92 19.20
CA GLU A 201 15.54 -4.87 20.31
C GLU A 201 14.14 -5.36 19.91
N TRP A 202 13.64 -6.30 20.74
CA TRP A 202 12.25 -6.73 20.71
C TRP A 202 11.43 -5.89 21.67
N ILE A 203 10.26 -5.45 21.26
CA ILE A 203 9.27 -4.94 22.20
C ILE A 203 8.61 -6.15 22.87
N ASP A 204 8.60 -6.12 24.21
CA ASP A 204 7.85 -7.06 25.03
C ASP A 204 6.36 -6.96 24.63
N GLY A 205 5.79 -8.08 24.17
CA GLY A 205 4.49 -8.09 23.50
C GLY A 205 4.54 -8.67 22.08
N GLY A 206 5.74 -9.03 21.60
CA GLY A 206 5.91 -9.80 20.37
C GLY A 206 6.17 -8.98 19.09
N TRP A 207 6.50 -7.71 19.24
CA TRP A 207 6.86 -6.87 18.10
C TRP A 207 8.35 -6.94 17.80
N LYS A 208 8.72 -7.48 16.69
CA LYS A 208 10.05 -7.30 16.09
C LYS A 208 9.92 -6.46 14.86
N VAL A 209 10.39 -5.23 14.94
CA VAL A 209 10.76 -4.49 13.75
C VAL A 209 12.19 -4.90 13.44
N ALA A 210 12.37 -5.85 12.54
CA ALA A 210 13.70 -6.26 12.15
C ALA A 210 14.35 -5.11 11.38
N ASN A 211 15.38 -4.49 11.97
CA ASN A 211 16.36 -3.65 11.29
C ASN A 211 15.80 -2.45 10.49
N LEU A 212 14.71 -1.81 10.89
CA LEU A 212 14.33 -0.54 10.28
C LEU A 212 15.33 0.54 10.75
N ARG A 213 16.23 0.92 9.88
CA ARG A 213 17.11 2.07 10.11
C ARG A 213 16.38 3.34 9.69
N PRO A 214 16.45 4.43 10.45
CA PRO A 214 15.72 5.68 10.18
C PRO A 214 16.06 6.37 8.85
N THR A 215 16.94 5.84 8.03
CA THR A 215 17.54 6.57 6.90
C THR A 215 17.33 5.97 5.51
N ALA A 216 16.66 4.82 5.37
CA ALA A 216 16.45 4.22 4.03
C ALA A 216 15.49 3.02 4.00
N ASP A 217 14.83 2.67 5.09
CA ASP A 217 14.16 1.38 5.13
C ASP A 217 12.66 1.53 4.86
N VAL A 218 12.21 0.87 3.81
CA VAL A 218 10.80 0.72 3.44
C VAL A 218 10.28 -0.55 4.10
N GLY A 219 9.14 -0.45 4.76
CA GLY A 219 8.48 -1.57 5.40
C GLY A 219 7.01 -1.66 5.00
N MET A 220 6.37 -2.75 5.39
CA MET A 220 4.92 -2.92 5.24
C MET A 220 4.28 -2.97 6.63
N LEU A 221 3.28 -2.13 6.84
CA LEU A 221 2.35 -2.25 7.96
C LEU A 221 1.19 -3.16 7.55
N TRP A 222 0.87 -4.08 8.45
CA TRP A 222 -0.24 -5.01 8.29
C TRP A 222 -1.27 -4.75 9.39
N VAL A 223 -2.55 -4.78 9.03
CA VAL A 223 -3.66 -4.67 9.98
C VAL A 223 -4.73 -5.73 9.69
N ARG A 224 -5.43 -6.17 10.77
CA ARG A 224 -6.57 -7.09 10.68
C ARG A 224 -7.60 -6.86 11.79
#